data_383ca0c8d8711f64da41c1386a877a4c
#
_entry.id   383ca0c8d8711f64da41c1386a877a4c
#
_cell.length_a   1.000
_cell.length_b   1.000
_cell.length_c   1.000
_cell.angle_alpha   90.00
_cell.angle_beta   90.00
_cell.angle_gamma   90.00
#
_symmetry.space_group_name_H-M   'P 1'
#
loop_
_entity.id
_entity.type
_entity.pdbx_description
1 polymer ?
#
loop_
_entity_poly.entity_id
_entity_poly.type
_entity_poly.pdbx_seq_one_letter_code
_entity_poly.pdbx_strand_id
1 'polypeptide(L)'
;MNKTLCGVAVLAILASGNALAHKEGDFIVRGGLAAVVPNDSSDDILGSSDELEVKSDTQLGLTLGYMITDNISFEVLAATPFSHDIKTDLGGLGTIADTKHLPPTFMLQYYFGQAESKLRPYVGAGINYTFFFDEGFNGTGKGAGLSDLDLDDSWGLAANAGVDYMLNDDWFVNASVWYIDIETEASYKAGTTKYKTDVDIDPWVFMIGGGYKF
;
A
#
# COMPACT_ATOMS: atom_id res chain seq x y z
N MET A 1 -11.39 29.33 -24.57
CA MET A 1 -11.28 28.06 -23.79
C MET A 1 -9.85 27.56 -23.96
N ASN A 2 -8.95 27.97 -23.08
CA ASN A 2 -7.53 27.61 -23.16
C ASN A 2 -7.23 26.51 -22.14
N LYS A 3 -6.92 25.32 -22.64
CA LYS A 3 -6.41 24.21 -21.82
C LYS A 3 -4.93 24.44 -21.56
N THR A 4 -4.60 24.89 -20.37
CA THR A 4 -3.21 25.03 -19.92
C THR A 4 -2.68 23.64 -19.59
N LEU A 5 -1.78 23.11 -20.45
CA LEU A 5 -0.96 21.93 -20.14
C LEU A 5 0.00 22.33 -19.00
N CYS A 6 -0.17 21.78 -17.81
CA CYS A 6 0.88 21.78 -16.80
C CYS A 6 1.96 20.78 -17.22
N GLY A 7 3.02 21.29 -17.86
CA GLY A 7 4.24 20.53 -18.11
C GLY A 7 4.99 20.34 -16.79
N VAL A 8 5.14 19.09 -16.36
CA VAL A 8 6.06 18.73 -15.28
C VAL A 8 7.48 18.87 -15.81
N ALA A 9 8.12 19.96 -15.45
CA ALA A 9 9.54 20.16 -15.69
C ALA A 9 10.31 19.35 -14.63
N VAL A 10 10.82 18.18 -15.03
CA VAL A 10 11.83 17.45 -14.25
C VAL A 10 13.12 18.26 -14.34
N LEU A 11 13.40 19.04 -13.30
CA LEU A 11 14.71 19.69 -13.16
C LEU A 11 15.75 18.61 -12.85
N ALA A 12 16.58 18.29 -13.85
CA ALA A 12 17.80 17.53 -13.63
C ALA A 12 18.82 18.42 -12.89
N ILE A 13 18.87 18.30 -11.59
CA ILE A 13 19.95 18.89 -10.76
C ILE A 13 21.12 17.90 -10.82
N LEU A 14 22.03 18.12 -11.76
CA LEU A 14 23.33 17.47 -11.80
C LEU A 14 24.25 18.14 -10.77
N ALA A 15 24.19 17.71 -9.52
CA ALA A 15 25.20 18.05 -8.52
C ALA A 15 26.25 16.94 -8.54
N SER A 16 27.41 17.22 -9.16
CA SER A 16 28.60 16.37 -9.17
C SER A 16 29.24 16.30 -7.79
N GLY A 17 28.97 15.21 -7.10
CA GLY A 17 29.72 14.74 -5.95
C GLY A 17 29.67 13.22 -6.01
N ASN A 18 30.81 12.54 -5.84
CA ASN A 18 30.88 11.06 -5.83
C ASN A 18 30.25 10.52 -4.53
N ALA A 19 28.92 10.64 -4.40
CA ALA A 19 28.19 9.88 -3.42
C ALA A 19 27.86 8.53 -4.07
N LEU A 20 28.38 7.45 -3.52
CA LEU A 20 27.97 6.10 -3.93
C LEU A 20 26.52 5.91 -3.46
N ALA A 21 25.58 5.81 -4.41
CA ALA A 21 24.23 5.40 -4.08
C ALA A 21 24.20 3.90 -3.72
N HIS A 22 23.20 3.18 -4.14
CA HIS A 22 23.08 1.75 -3.81
C HIS A 22 23.96 0.91 -4.73
N LYS A 23 24.73 -0.03 -4.18
CA LYS A 23 25.59 -0.99 -4.90
C LYS A 23 25.34 -2.41 -4.41
N GLU A 24 25.83 -3.37 -5.16
CA GLU A 24 25.79 -4.79 -4.79
C GLU A 24 26.28 -5.02 -3.35
N GLY A 25 25.49 -5.75 -2.56
CA GLY A 25 25.76 -6.08 -1.18
C GLY A 25 25.22 -5.10 -0.14
N ASP A 26 24.74 -3.93 -0.55
CA ASP A 26 24.18 -2.93 0.38
C ASP A 26 22.84 -3.43 0.97
N PHE A 27 22.67 -3.24 2.27
CA PHE A 27 21.36 -3.31 2.94
C PHE A 27 20.74 -1.93 3.01
N ILE A 28 19.47 -1.84 2.67
CA ILE A 28 18.73 -0.59 2.60
C ILE A 28 17.56 -0.67 3.56
N VAL A 29 17.43 0.34 4.42
CA VAL A 29 16.28 0.52 5.31
C VAL A 29 15.61 1.84 4.97
N ARG A 30 14.29 1.81 4.74
CA ARG A 30 13.48 3.03 4.56
C ARG A 30 12.40 3.09 5.63
N GLY A 31 12.15 4.28 6.14
CA GLY A 31 11.06 4.54 7.07
C GLY A 31 10.39 5.86 6.73
N GLY A 32 9.08 5.90 6.79
CA GLY A 32 8.33 7.11 6.44
C GLY A 32 6.84 6.99 6.68
N LEU A 33 6.10 7.97 6.23
CA LEU A 33 4.66 7.95 6.22
C LEU A 33 4.17 7.22 4.96
N ALA A 34 3.30 6.25 5.15
CA ALA A 34 2.64 5.49 4.10
C ALA A 34 1.13 5.77 4.17
N ALA A 35 0.59 6.39 3.13
CA ALA A 35 -0.84 6.64 2.96
C ALA A 35 -1.42 5.57 2.04
N VAL A 36 -2.35 4.77 2.55
CA VAL A 36 -3.10 3.76 1.82
C VAL A 36 -4.40 4.38 1.35
N VAL A 37 -4.62 4.37 0.05
CA VAL A 37 -5.82 4.90 -0.61
C VAL A 37 -6.47 3.74 -1.37
N PRO A 38 -7.50 3.10 -0.80
CA PRO A 38 -8.22 2.03 -1.47
C PRO A 38 -8.85 2.51 -2.79
N ASN A 39 -8.90 1.62 -3.77
CA ASN A 39 -9.68 1.77 -4.99
C ASN A 39 -10.71 0.65 -5.02
N ASP A 40 -11.50 0.62 -3.95
CA ASP A 40 -12.37 -0.47 -3.57
C ASP A 40 -13.58 -0.62 -4.47
N SER A 41 -14.01 -1.87 -4.63
CA SER A 41 -15.30 -2.30 -5.16
C SER A 41 -15.76 -3.56 -4.44
N SER A 42 -17.04 -3.81 -4.40
CA SER A 42 -17.58 -5.04 -3.83
C SER A 42 -18.79 -5.54 -4.62
N ASP A 43 -19.09 -6.80 -4.42
CA ASP A 43 -20.37 -7.36 -4.83
C ASP A 43 -21.54 -6.80 -4.00
N ASP A 44 -22.76 -7.00 -4.48
CA ASP A 44 -24.01 -6.59 -3.85
C ASP A 44 -24.11 -7.05 -2.39
N ILE A 45 -24.50 -6.14 -1.49
CA ILE A 45 -24.70 -6.45 -0.08
C ILE A 45 -26.16 -6.81 0.17
N LEU A 46 -26.40 -7.97 0.79
CA LEU A 46 -27.73 -8.45 1.15
C LEU A 46 -28.73 -8.47 -0.02
N GLY A 47 -28.24 -8.55 -1.27
CA GLY A 47 -29.06 -8.53 -2.50
C GLY A 47 -29.54 -7.13 -2.89
N SER A 48 -28.92 -6.08 -2.37
CA SER A 48 -29.08 -4.69 -2.84
C SER A 48 -27.91 -4.34 -3.75
N SER A 49 -28.05 -3.28 -4.54
CA SER A 49 -26.95 -2.75 -5.36
C SER A 49 -26.04 -1.80 -4.59
N ASP A 50 -26.06 -1.84 -3.28
CA ASP A 50 -25.18 -1.04 -2.42
C ASP A 50 -23.86 -1.77 -2.22
N GLU A 51 -22.75 -1.04 -2.23
CA GLU A 51 -21.38 -1.53 -2.12
C GLU A 51 -20.79 -1.28 -0.73
N LEU A 52 -19.67 -1.96 -0.43
CA LEU A 52 -18.81 -1.65 0.72
C LEU A 52 -17.75 -0.65 0.30
N GLU A 53 -17.53 0.38 1.10
CA GLU A 53 -16.47 1.38 0.93
C GLU A 53 -15.43 1.24 2.06
N VAL A 54 -14.15 1.18 1.69
CA VAL A 54 -13.01 1.12 2.61
C VAL A 54 -12.32 2.47 2.68
N LYS A 55 -12.22 3.06 3.86
CA LYS A 55 -11.59 4.37 4.03
C LYS A 55 -10.07 4.30 3.99
N SER A 56 -9.46 5.37 3.46
CA SER A 56 -8.00 5.55 3.48
C SER A 56 -7.46 5.69 4.91
N ASP A 57 -6.24 5.20 5.13
CA ASP A 57 -5.49 5.33 6.38
C ASP A 57 -4.02 5.72 6.10
N THR A 58 -3.37 6.32 7.10
CA THR A 58 -1.95 6.71 7.02
C THR A 58 -1.21 6.20 8.23
N GLN A 59 -0.18 5.41 7.99
CA GLN A 59 0.61 4.74 9.02
C GLN A 59 2.11 4.91 8.77
N LEU A 60 2.92 4.40 9.71
CA LEU A 60 4.35 4.28 9.51
C LEU A 60 4.65 3.07 8.62
N GLY A 61 5.27 3.35 7.47
CA GLY A 61 5.80 2.33 6.56
C GLY A 61 7.29 2.10 6.82
N LEU A 62 7.70 0.86 6.70
CA LEU A 62 9.09 0.41 6.80
C LEU A 62 9.39 -0.52 5.64
N THR A 63 10.53 -0.30 4.95
CA THR A 63 11.04 -1.28 3.98
C THR A 63 12.45 -1.73 4.33
N LEU A 64 12.74 -2.99 4.05
CA LEU A 64 14.04 -3.61 4.17
C LEU A 64 14.45 -4.16 2.81
N GLY A 65 15.51 -3.62 2.25
CA GLY A 65 16.04 -3.98 0.94
C GLY A 65 17.43 -4.56 1.01
N TYR A 66 17.76 -5.41 0.04
CA TYR A 66 19.10 -5.90 -0.21
C TYR A 66 19.45 -5.79 -1.69
N MET A 67 20.57 -5.15 -2.00
CA MET A 67 21.06 -5.00 -3.38
C MET A 67 21.73 -6.30 -3.83
N ILE A 68 21.05 -7.04 -4.70
CA ILE A 68 21.56 -8.29 -5.31
C ILE A 68 22.68 -7.96 -6.32
N THR A 69 22.51 -6.86 -7.03
CA THR A 69 23.47 -6.24 -7.95
C THR A 69 23.39 -4.73 -7.80
N ASP A 70 24.22 -3.98 -8.52
CA ASP A 70 24.15 -2.50 -8.53
C ASP A 70 22.79 -1.95 -9.03
N ASN A 71 22.00 -2.77 -9.72
CA ASN A 71 20.73 -2.35 -10.30
C ASN A 71 19.52 -3.20 -9.86
N ILE A 72 19.72 -4.32 -9.19
CA ILE A 72 18.62 -5.20 -8.77
C ILE A 72 18.62 -5.32 -7.25
N SER A 73 17.47 -5.07 -6.64
CA SER A 73 17.26 -5.31 -5.22
C SER A 73 16.08 -6.25 -4.97
N PHE A 74 16.15 -6.95 -3.85
CA PHE A 74 15.01 -7.56 -3.20
C PHE A 74 14.57 -6.68 -2.03
N GLU A 75 13.28 -6.38 -1.91
CA GLU A 75 12.73 -5.54 -0.85
C GLU A 75 11.51 -6.17 -0.20
N VAL A 76 11.39 -6.01 1.10
CA VAL A 76 10.20 -6.35 1.87
C VAL A 76 9.60 -5.06 2.42
N LEU A 77 8.34 -4.80 2.07
CA LEU A 77 7.54 -3.74 2.69
C LEU A 77 6.83 -4.33 3.92
N ALA A 78 6.92 -3.63 5.02
CA ALA A 78 6.14 -3.84 6.23
C ALA A 78 5.60 -2.49 6.72
N ALA A 79 4.52 -2.51 7.49
CA ALA A 79 3.96 -1.31 8.09
C ALA A 79 3.43 -1.66 9.49
N THR A 80 3.13 -0.64 10.29
CA THR A 80 2.22 -0.85 11.43
C THR A 80 0.83 -1.20 10.89
N PRO A 81 0.03 -2.00 11.62
CA PRO A 81 -1.29 -2.39 11.14
C PRO A 81 -2.13 -1.19 10.69
N PHE A 82 -2.66 -1.29 9.48
CA PHE A 82 -3.64 -0.32 9.00
C PHE A 82 -4.99 -0.64 9.61
N SER A 83 -5.77 0.40 9.92
CA SER A 83 -7.13 0.27 10.45
C SER A 83 -8.10 0.96 9.51
N HIS A 84 -9.09 0.24 9.04
CA HIS A 84 -10.08 0.74 8.10
C HIS A 84 -11.48 0.62 8.65
N ASP A 85 -12.24 1.71 8.52
CA ASP A 85 -13.69 1.69 8.69
C ASP A 85 -14.33 1.14 7.40
N ILE A 86 -15.25 0.21 7.57
CA ILE A 86 -16.09 -0.33 6.49
C ILE A 86 -17.44 0.37 6.53
N LYS A 87 -17.83 0.93 5.40
CA LYS A 87 -19.10 1.64 5.24
C LYS A 87 -19.99 0.97 4.21
N THR A 88 -21.27 1.27 4.30
CA THR A 88 -22.27 0.95 3.28
C THR A 88 -23.30 2.06 3.21
N ASP A 89 -23.84 2.30 2.03
CA ASP A 89 -24.96 3.20 1.83
C ASP A 89 -26.32 2.50 2.04
N LEU A 90 -26.31 1.17 2.28
CA LEU A 90 -27.50 0.38 2.53
C LEU A 90 -28.34 0.99 3.67
N GLY A 91 -29.55 1.44 3.35
CA GLY A 91 -30.46 2.07 4.31
C GLY A 91 -29.90 3.32 5.00
N GLY A 92 -28.82 3.91 4.49
CA GLY A 92 -28.17 5.08 5.10
C GLY A 92 -27.39 4.78 6.37
N LEU A 93 -26.94 3.53 6.58
CA LEU A 93 -26.25 3.08 7.80
C LEU A 93 -24.88 3.75 8.02
N GLY A 94 -24.16 4.08 6.95
CA GLY A 94 -22.81 4.64 7.03
C GLY A 94 -21.77 3.61 7.50
N THR A 95 -20.90 3.95 8.47
CA THR A 95 -19.88 3.03 8.98
C THR A 95 -20.54 1.93 9.82
N ILE A 96 -20.36 0.67 9.43
CA ILE A 96 -20.97 -0.51 10.04
C ILE A 96 -19.98 -1.46 10.73
N ALA A 97 -18.71 -1.43 10.29
CA ALA A 97 -17.67 -2.32 10.81
C ALA A 97 -16.29 -1.64 10.76
N ASP A 98 -15.33 -2.27 11.39
CA ASP A 98 -13.92 -1.94 11.32
C ASP A 98 -13.08 -3.21 11.18
N THR A 99 -11.92 -3.09 10.58
CA THR A 99 -10.94 -4.16 10.44
C THR A 99 -9.52 -3.62 10.50
N LYS A 100 -8.58 -4.49 10.86
CA LYS A 100 -7.15 -4.22 10.72
C LYS A 100 -6.52 -5.21 9.76
N HIS A 101 -5.50 -4.75 9.05
CA HIS A 101 -4.73 -5.64 8.19
C HIS A 101 -3.24 -5.31 8.19
N LEU A 102 -2.44 -6.30 7.85
CA LEU A 102 -1.01 -6.17 7.57
C LEU A 102 -0.72 -6.77 6.20
N PRO A 103 -0.21 -5.99 5.24
CA PRO A 103 0.10 -6.42 3.88
C PRO A 103 1.61 -6.58 3.65
N PRO A 104 2.34 -7.55 4.27
CA PRO A 104 3.72 -7.78 3.90
C PRO A 104 3.84 -8.04 2.39
N THR A 105 4.71 -7.26 1.75
CA THR A 105 4.88 -7.29 0.29
C THR A 105 6.34 -7.52 -0.06
N PHE A 106 6.60 -8.49 -0.93
CA PHE A 106 7.92 -8.92 -1.37
C PHE A 106 8.15 -8.47 -2.80
N MET A 107 9.17 -7.64 -3.04
CA MET A 107 9.41 -6.99 -4.32
C MET A 107 10.78 -7.32 -4.88
N LEU A 108 10.84 -7.49 -6.19
CA LEU A 108 12.08 -7.40 -6.95
C LEU A 108 12.06 -6.05 -7.67
N GLN A 109 13.08 -5.24 -7.45
CA GLN A 109 13.15 -3.87 -7.99
C GLN A 109 14.34 -3.72 -8.92
N TYR A 110 14.18 -2.90 -9.96
CA TYR A 110 15.24 -2.48 -10.86
C TYR A 110 15.50 -0.99 -10.73
N TYR A 111 16.72 -0.64 -10.36
CA TYR A 111 17.22 0.73 -10.24
C TYR A 111 17.84 1.20 -11.51
N PHE A 112 17.40 2.35 -12.00
CA PHE A 112 17.98 3.02 -13.17
C PHE A 112 19.21 3.83 -12.77
N GLY A 113 20.10 4.05 -13.74
CA GLY A 113 21.34 4.79 -13.55
C GLY A 113 22.48 3.93 -13.01
N GLN A 114 23.52 4.60 -12.57
CA GLN A 114 24.75 3.96 -12.05
C GLN A 114 24.76 4.02 -10.50
N ALA A 115 25.56 3.16 -9.88
CA ALA A 115 25.70 3.11 -8.42
C ALA A 115 26.18 4.46 -7.82
N GLU A 116 26.88 5.27 -8.61
CA GLU A 116 27.39 6.59 -8.21
C GLU A 116 26.38 7.73 -8.40
N SER A 117 25.18 7.43 -8.96
CA SER A 117 24.17 8.44 -9.22
C SER A 117 23.48 8.88 -7.93
N LYS A 118 23.45 10.17 -7.62
CA LYS A 118 22.72 10.69 -6.45
C LYS A 118 21.21 10.46 -6.53
N LEU A 119 20.66 10.41 -7.73
CA LEU A 119 19.25 10.18 -7.98
C LEU A 119 19.09 8.79 -8.60
N ARG A 120 18.39 7.91 -7.91
CA ARG A 120 18.16 6.51 -8.29
C ARG A 120 16.66 6.22 -8.40
N PRO A 121 16.05 6.48 -9.56
CA PRO A 121 14.70 6.00 -9.83
C PRO A 121 14.68 4.47 -9.89
N TYR A 122 13.57 3.88 -9.50
CA TYR A 122 13.38 2.43 -9.58
C TYR A 122 11.94 2.08 -9.91
N VAL A 123 11.76 0.87 -10.42
CA VAL A 123 10.47 0.20 -10.60
C VAL A 123 10.59 -1.22 -10.07
N GLY A 124 9.49 -1.80 -9.64
CA GLY A 124 9.49 -3.15 -9.14
C GLY A 124 8.16 -3.87 -9.35
N ALA A 125 8.25 -5.18 -9.27
CA ALA A 125 7.10 -6.08 -9.25
C ALA A 125 7.30 -7.15 -8.18
N GLY A 126 6.21 -7.68 -7.64
CA GLY A 126 6.30 -8.61 -6.54
C GLY A 126 4.98 -9.26 -6.18
N ILE A 127 4.96 -9.86 -5.01
CA ILE A 127 3.79 -10.54 -4.43
C ILE A 127 3.46 -9.92 -3.08
N ASN A 128 2.18 -9.83 -2.81
CA ASN A 128 1.63 -9.41 -1.54
C ASN A 128 0.94 -10.58 -0.86
N TYR A 129 1.04 -10.63 0.46
CA TYR A 129 0.16 -11.44 1.30
C TYR A 129 -0.46 -10.51 2.34
N THR A 130 -1.78 -10.36 2.31
CA THR A 130 -2.51 -9.55 3.29
C THR A 130 -3.27 -10.46 4.22
N PHE A 131 -3.08 -10.29 5.51
CA PHE A 131 -3.90 -10.95 6.52
C PHE A 131 -4.70 -9.92 7.30
N PHE A 132 -5.96 -10.26 7.54
CA PHE A 132 -6.92 -9.44 8.26
C PHE A 132 -7.05 -9.94 9.71
N PHE A 133 -7.38 -9.04 10.62
CA PHE A 133 -7.59 -9.35 12.03
C PHE A 133 -8.34 -8.22 12.74
N ASP A 134 -8.88 -8.53 13.93
CA ASP A 134 -9.68 -7.58 14.71
C ASP A 134 -10.89 -7.02 13.92
N GLU A 135 -11.40 -7.80 12.94
CA GLU A 135 -12.60 -7.44 12.18
C GLU A 135 -13.85 -7.58 13.01
N GLY A 136 -14.77 -6.63 12.86
CA GLY A 136 -16.01 -6.71 13.60
C GLY A 136 -17.01 -5.60 13.30
N PHE A 137 -18.30 -5.94 13.41
CA PHE A 137 -19.35 -4.95 13.31
C PHE A 137 -19.37 -4.05 14.54
N ASN A 138 -19.50 -2.75 14.30
CA ASN A 138 -19.68 -1.75 15.33
C ASN A 138 -21.14 -1.73 15.87
N GLY A 139 -21.48 -0.73 16.68
CA GLY A 139 -22.83 -0.60 17.24
C GLY A 139 -23.93 -0.43 16.18
N THR A 140 -23.62 0.24 15.05
CA THR A 140 -24.55 0.45 13.94
C THR A 140 -24.82 -0.86 13.21
N GLY A 141 -23.76 -1.60 12.82
CA GLY A 141 -23.88 -2.90 12.18
C GLY A 141 -24.62 -3.92 13.04
N LYS A 142 -24.26 -4.01 14.33
CA LYS A 142 -24.98 -4.87 15.30
C LYS A 142 -26.44 -4.48 15.47
N GLY A 143 -26.75 -3.18 15.49
CA GLY A 143 -28.11 -2.66 15.54
C GLY A 143 -28.93 -2.99 14.29
N ALA A 144 -28.30 -3.14 13.14
CA ALA A 144 -28.91 -3.62 11.89
C ALA A 144 -29.04 -5.16 11.84
N GLY A 145 -28.62 -5.89 12.89
CA GLY A 145 -28.72 -7.35 12.97
C GLY A 145 -27.56 -8.09 12.31
N LEU A 146 -26.43 -7.40 12.04
CA LEU A 146 -25.21 -7.99 11.48
C LEU A 146 -24.32 -8.56 12.61
N SER A 147 -23.68 -9.70 12.36
CA SER A 147 -22.78 -10.37 13.29
C SER A 147 -21.79 -11.29 12.57
N ASP A 148 -20.78 -11.76 13.31
CA ASP A 148 -19.82 -12.77 12.87
C ASP A 148 -19.11 -12.38 11.56
N LEU A 149 -18.56 -11.16 11.50
CA LEU A 149 -17.72 -10.71 10.38
C LEU A 149 -16.39 -11.45 10.42
N ASP A 150 -15.99 -11.98 9.27
CA ASP A 150 -14.73 -12.69 9.03
C ASP A 150 -14.25 -12.35 7.62
N LEU A 151 -13.00 -11.98 7.47
CA LEU A 151 -12.37 -11.61 6.20
C LEU A 151 -11.28 -12.61 5.85
N ASP A 152 -11.36 -13.21 4.68
CA ASP A 152 -10.34 -14.15 4.22
C ASP A 152 -9.02 -13.44 3.89
N ASP A 153 -7.89 -14.11 4.16
CA ASP A 153 -6.57 -13.63 3.79
C ASP A 153 -6.40 -13.56 2.26
N SER A 154 -5.61 -12.61 1.79
CA SER A 154 -5.41 -12.33 0.37
C SER A 154 -3.98 -12.61 -0.10
N TRP A 155 -3.85 -13.14 -1.30
CA TRP A 155 -2.61 -13.20 -2.07
C TRP A 155 -2.79 -12.45 -3.38
N GLY A 156 -1.95 -11.47 -3.65
CA GLY A 156 -2.04 -10.67 -4.86
C GLY A 156 -0.69 -10.29 -5.44
N LEU A 157 -0.73 -9.60 -6.57
CA LEU A 157 0.44 -9.03 -7.21
C LEU A 157 0.67 -7.62 -6.67
N ALA A 158 1.92 -7.17 -6.74
CA ALA A 158 2.27 -5.81 -6.39
C ALA A 158 3.21 -5.20 -7.44
N ALA A 159 3.07 -3.91 -7.67
CA ALA A 159 3.97 -3.13 -8.49
C ALA A 159 4.33 -1.83 -7.76
N ASN A 160 5.55 -1.34 -7.94
CA ASN A 160 5.93 -0.06 -7.40
C ASN A 160 6.83 0.74 -8.35
N ALA A 161 6.85 2.04 -8.11
CA ALA A 161 7.83 2.95 -8.68
C ALA A 161 8.25 3.95 -7.61
N GLY A 162 9.51 4.34 -7.62
CA GLY A 162 10.00 5.29 -6.64
C GLY A 162 11.33 5.92 -7.05
N VAL A 163 11.82 6.77 -6.18
CA VAL A 163 13.10 7.44 -6.35
C VAL A 163 13.78 7.65 -5.02
N ASP A 164 15.06 7.29 -4.97
CA ASP A 164 15.96 7.62 -3.87
C ASP A 164 16.84 8.80 -4.26
N TYR A 165 16.97 9.77 -3.38
CA TYR A 165 17.90 10.90 -3.53
C TYR A 165 18.89 10.91 -2.37
N MET A 166 20.17 10.65 -2.69
CA MET A 166 21.25 10.57 -1.70
C MET A 166 21.58 11.96 -1.14
N LEU A 167 21.50 12.07 0.18
CA LEU A 167 21.94 13.25 0.93
C LEU A 167 23.44 13.22 1.18
N ASN A 168 23.96 12.04 1.49
CA ASN A 168 25.38 11.71 1.66
C ASN A 168 25.61 10.25 1.28
N ASP A 169 26.72 9.64 1.71
CA ASP A 169 27.07 8.27 1.31
C ASP A 169 26.12 7.20 1.90
N ASP A 170 25.44 7.48 3.02
CA ASP A 170 24.61 6.51 3.74
C ASP A 170 23.13 6.91 3.80
N TRP A 171 22.83 8.21 3.94
CA TRP A 171 21.47 8.72 4.11
C TRP A 171 20.87 9.20 2.81
N PHE A 172 19.59 8.91 2.61
CA PHE A 172 18.83 9.38 1.46
C PHE A 172 17.37 9.68 1.84
N VAL A 173 16.68 10.41 0.98
CA VAL A 173 15.23 10.57 1.02
C VAL A 173 14.60 9.72 -0.08
N ASN A 174 13.41 9.20 0.19
CA ASN A 174 12.64 8.36 -0.72
C ASN A 174 11.24 8.94 -0.93
N ALA A 175 10.76 8.79 -2.16
CA ALA A 175 9.35 8.91 -2.49
C ALA A 175 8.96 7.74 -3.39
N SER A 176 7.86 7.07 -3.08
CA SER A 176 7.39 5.92 -3.83
C SER A 176 5.87 5.81 -3.90
N VAL A 177 5.40 5.15 -4.94
CA VAL A 177 4.02 4.78 -5.15
C VAL A 177 3.94 3.28 -5.41
N TRP A 178 2.93 2.64 -4.84
CA TRP A 178 2.69 1.22 -4.93
C TRP A 178 1.25 0.98 -5.37
N TYR A 179 1.04 -0.05 -6.14
CA TYR A 179 -0.26 -0.65 -6.39
C TYR A 179 -0.18 -2.09 -5.90
N ILE A 180 -1.14 -2.48 -5.10
CA ILE A 180 -1.20 -3.81 -4.48
C ILE A 180 -2.57 -4.38 -4.77
N ASP A 181 -2.60 -5.55 -5.40
CA ASP A 181 -3.79 -6.33 -5.66
C ASP A 181 -4.19 -7.05 -4.36
N ILE A 182 -5.37 -6.72 -3.81
CA ILE A 182 -5.88 -7.27 -2.56
C ILE A 182 -7.36 -7.55 -2.72
N GLU A 183 -7.71 -8.84 -2.81
CA GLU A 183 -9.07 -9.35 -2.88
C GLU A 183 -9.38 -10.15 -1.61
N THR A 184 -10.57 -9.99 -1.02
CA THR A 184 -11.00 -10.76 0.15
C THR A 184 -12.47 -11.12 0.06
N GLU A 185 -12.87 -12.27 0.62
CA GLU A 185 -14.26 -12.64 0.81
C GLU A 185 -14.69 -12.28 2.24
N ALA A 186 -15.65 -11.37 2.36
CA ALA A 186 -16.29 -11.04 3.63
C ALA A 186 -17.43 -12.02 3.92
N SER A 187 -17.26 -12.85 4.94
CA SER A 187 -18.30 -13.73 5.50
C SER A 187 -18.98 -13.08 6.70
N TYR A 188 -20.31 -13.05 6.74
CA TYR A 188 -21.04 -12.47 7.87
C TYR A 188 -22.45 -13.03 7.99
N LYS A 189 -23.15 -12.70 9.11
CA LYS A 189 -24.55 -13.05 9.31
C LYS A 189 -25.45 -11.81 9.36
N ALA A 190 -26.62 -11.90 8.75
CA ALA A 190 -27.73 -10.97 8.98
C ALA A 190 -28.90 -11.76 9.61
N GLY A 191 -29.14 -11.52 10.89
CA GLY A 191 -30.01 -12.36 11.70
C GLY A 191 -29.46 -13.79 11.81
N THR A 192 -30.15 -14.75 11.23
CA THR A 192 -29.74 -16.18 11.22
C THR A 192 -29.16 -16.63 9.88
N THR A 193 -29.20 -15.79 8.86
CA THR A 193 -28.74 -16.10 7.51
C THR A 193 -27.29 -15.70 7.31
N LYS A 194 -26.47 -16.62 6.78
CA LYS A 194 -25.08 -16.37 6.44
C LYS A 194 -24.99 -15.81 5.02
N TYR A 195 -24.17 -14.77 4.84
CA TYR A 195 -23.88 -14.12 3.58
C TYR A 195 -22.37 -14.14 3.31
N LYS A 196 -22.01 -13.98 2.06
CA LYS A 196 -20.65 -13.80 1.57
C LYS A 196 -20.67 -12.70 0.52
N THR A 197 -19.64 -11.86 0.52
CA THR A 197 -19.49 -10.74 -0.41
C THR A 197 -18.02 -10.63 -0.76
N ASP A 198 -17.69 -10.69 -2.05
CA ASP A 198 -16.33 -10.46 -2.53
C ASP A 198 -16.04 -8.95 -2.50
N VAL A 199 -14.86 -8.59 -2.04
CA VAL A 199 -14.40 -7.20 -1.88
C VAL A 199 -13.01 -7.07 -2.47
N ASP A 200 -12.88 -6.22 -3.49
CA ASP A 200 -11.61 -5.80 -4.06
C ASP A 200 -11.20 -4.50 -3.38
N ILE A 201 -9.99 -4.44 -2.84
CA ILE A 201 -9.50 -3.24 -2.13
C ILE A 201 -8.50 -2.47 -2.99
N ASP A 202 -7.63 -3.17 -3.70
CA ASP A 202 -6.71 -2.70 -4.73
C ASP A 202 -6.05 -1.33 -4.45
N PRO A 203 -5.43 -1.15 -3.28
CA PRO A 203 -5.00 0.17 -2.85
C PRO A 203 -3.81 0.72 -3.65
N TRP A 204 -3.84 2.02 -3.83
CA TRP A 204 -2.63 2.80 -4.06
C TRP A 204 -2.00 3.17 -2.72
N VAL A 205 -0.67 2.93 -2.58
CA VAL A 205 0.08 3.35 -1.40
C VAL A 205 1.10 4.40 -1.82
N PHE A 206 1.06 5.55 -1.17
CA PHE A 206 2.02 6.63 -1.36
C PHE A 206 2.92 6.71 -0.14
N MET A 207 4.22 6.58 -0.33
CA MET A 207 5.17 6.64 0.77
C MET A 207 6.19 7.76 0.53
N ILE A 208 6.45 8.52 1.59
CA ILE A 208 7.53 9.51 1.64
C ILE A 208 8.30 9.36 2.95
N GLY A 209 9.62 9.34 2.86
CA GLY A 209 10.43 9.15 4.06
C GLY A 209 11.92 9.30 3.83
N GLY A 210 12.68 8.84 4.80
CA GLY A 210 14.13 8.74 4.74
C GLY A 210 14.59 7.29 4.73
N GLY A 211 15.81 7.08 4.30
CA GLY A 211 16.44 5.78 4.34
C GLY A 211 17.91 5.86 4.70
N TYR A 212 18.42 4.71 5.08
CA TYR A 212 19.81 4.48 5.41
C TYR A 212 20.29 3.21 4.72
N LYS A 213 21.50 3.25 4.18
CA LYS A 213 22.16 2.08 3.66
C LYS A 213 23.38 1.69 4.51
N PHE A 214 23.57 0.41 4.64
CA PHE A 214 24.66 -0.19 5.42
C PHE A 214 25.68 -0.86 4.50
#